data_14d0f7c59ba229d586ae69d93d675ef3
#
_entry.id   14d0f7c59ba229d586ae69d93d675ef3
#
_cell.length_a   1.000
_cell.length_b   1.000
_cell.length_c   1.000
_cell.angle_alpha   90.00
_cell.angle_beta   90.00
_cell.angle_gamma   90.00
#
_symmetry.space_group_name_H-M   'P 1'
#
loop_
_entity.id
_entity.type
_entity.pdbx_description
1 polymer ?
#
loop_
_entity_poly.entity_id
_entity_poly.type
_entity_poly.pdbx_seq_one_letter_code
_entity_poly.pdbx_strand_id
1 'polypeptide(L)'
;MKTLIINGSPRKNGDTAYFIERIKREKEIDCHIISAYYADFSPCIDCRQCTKGQCIYNDELTKVFNNIDDYDNVIVATPLYYNQPTGMLMAIMSRTQMFFNSKKSLKLKNGYVVVVGGGDSVVNSADAEKTIRIMLMGLNVKVKGYVRCLHTSTVKPENDVEANKELEEIIERL
;
A
#
# COMPACT_ATOMS: atom_id res chain seq x y z
N MET A 1 -9.48 11.18 10.89
CA MET A 1 -9.59 9.79 10.32
C MET A 1 -8.23 9.12 10.44
N LYS A 2 -8.20 7.82 10.72
CA LYS A 2 -6.94 7.07 10.88
C LYS A 2 -6.56 6.38 9.57
N THR A 3 -5.31 6.52 9.16
CA THR A 3 -4.83 6.04 7.86
C THR A 3 -3.69 5.03 8.04
N LEU A 4 -3.82 3.86 7.42
CA LEU A 4 -2.73 2.90 7.28
C LEU A 4 -2.01 3.15 5.96
N ILE A 5 -0.70 3.35 6.01
CA ILE A 5 0.16 3.43 4.82
C ILE A 5 1.02 2.16 4.76
N ILE A 6 0.85 1.38 3.71
CA ILE A 6 1.69 0.21 3.42
C ILE A 6 2.75 0.65 2.41
N ASN A 7 3.98 0.82 2.90
CA ASN A 7 5.10 1.28 2.08
C ASN A 7 5.90 0.09 1.54
N GLY A 8 5.82 -0.12 0.23
CA GLY A 8 6.55 -1.15 -0.51
C GLY A 8 7.94 -0.73 -1.01
N SER A 9 8.44 0.46 -0.63
CA SER A 9 9.75 0.94 -1.11
C SER A 9 10.91 0.49 -0.21
N PRO A 10 12.02 0.00 -0.80
CA PRO A 10 13.26 -0.25 -0.05
C PRO A 10 14.04 1.03 0.28
N ARG A 11 13.74 2.15 -0.39
CA ARG A 11 14.47 3.41 -0.23
C ARG A 11 13.75 4.32 0.75
N LYS A 12 14.42 4.67 1.87
CA LYS A 12 13.86 5.59 2.88
C LYS A 12 13.58 6.99 2.34
N ASN A 13 14.44 7.46 1.43
CA ASN A 13 14.39 8.80 0.84
C ASN A 13 14.30 8.73 -0.69
N GLY A 14 13.53 7.76 -1.23
CA GLY A 14 13.32 7.63 -2.66
C GLY A 14 12.05 8.32 -3.15
N ASP A 15 11.78 8.20 -4.43
CA ASP A 15 10.64 8.85 -5.08
C ASP A 15 9.28 8.47 -4.46
N THR A 16 9.11 7.23 -4.03
CA THR A 16 7.90 6.79 -3.30
C THR A 16 7.76 7.52 -1.95
N ALA A 17 8.89 7.77 -1.26
CA ALA A 17 8.88 8.46 0.02
C ALA A 17 8.42 9.93 -0.12
N TYR A 18 8.69 10.58 -1.24
CA TYR A 18 8.20 11.92 -1.53
C TYR A 18 6.69 12.02 -1.37
N PHE A 19 5.93 11.12 -1.99
CA PHE A 19 4.46 11.11 -1.91
C PHE A 19 3.96 10.78 -0.50
N ILE A 20 4.58 9.83 0.18
CA ILE A 20 4.22 9.46 1.56
C ILE A 20 4.43 10.67 2.50
N GLU A 21 5.56 11.36 2.41
CA GLU A 21 5.86 12.51 3.26
C GLU A 21 4.94 13.70 2.95
N ARG A 22 4.57 13.91 1.69
CA ARG A 22 3.59 14.92 1.30
C ARG A 22 2.23 14.64 1.97
N ILE A 23 1.74 13.41 1.91
CA ILE A 23 0.49 13.00 2.56
C ILE A 23 0.54 13.27 4.07
N LYS A 24 1.65 12.93 4.73
CA LYS A 24 1.82 13.15 6.18
C LYS A 24 1.79 14.62 6.60
N ARG A 25 2.42 15.48 5.80
CA ARG A 25 2.61 16.90 6.16
C ARG A 25 1.36 17.76 5.95
N GLU A 26 0.60 17.47 4.90
CA GLU A 26 -0.44 18.38 4.43
C GLU A 26 -1.66 18.52 5.37
N LYS A 27 -1.97 17.49 6.17
CA LYS A 27 -3.17 17.51 7.04
C LYS A 27 -2.97 16.99 8.46
N GLU A 28 -1.75 16.89 8.96
CA GLU A 28 -1.51 16.24 10.27
C GLU A 28 -2.28 14.92 10.43
N ILE A 29 -2.28 14.12 9.35
CA ILE A 29 -3.08 12.90 9.27
C ILE A 29 -2.56 11.89 10.29
N ASP A 30 -3.43 11.38 11.16
CA ASP A 30 -3.10 10.24 12.03
C ASP A 30 -2.81 9.03 11.16
N CYS A 31 -1.52 8.80 10.87
CA CYS A 31 -1.08 7.73 10.01
C CYS A 31 -0.15 6.75 10.70
N HIS A 32 -0.44 5.47 10.50
CA HIS A 32 0.45 4.37 10.84
C HIS A 32 1.12 3.87 9.56
N ILE A 33 2.45 3.82 9.53
CA ILE A 33 3.20 3.35 8.37
C ILE A 33 3.80 1.99 8.69
N ILE A 34 3.46 0.98 7.89
CA ILE A 34 4.17 -0.29 7.86
C ILE A 34 5.03 -0.36 6.61
N SER A 35 6.33 -0.58 6.79
CA SER A 35 7.28 -0.68 5.69
C SER A 35 7.62 -2.13 5.39
N ALA A 36 7.39 -2.56 4.15
CA ALA A 36 7.67 -3.91 3.70
C ALA A 36 9.13 -4.34 3.86
N TYR A 37 10.06 -3.40 3.86
CA TYR A 37 11.50 -3.68 3.96
C TYR A 37 12.08 -3.50 5.37
N TYR A 38 11.33 -2.92 6.29
CA TYR A 38 11.85 -2.57 7.62
C TYR A 38 11.01 -3.12 8.77
N ALA A 39 9.77 -3.52 8.51
CA ALA A 39 8.94 -4.20 9.49
C ALA A 39 9.42 -5.64 9.72
N ASP A 40 9.32 -6.10 10.95
CA ASP A 40 9.56 -7.50 11.29
C ASP A 40 8.33 -8.33 10.98
N PHE A 41 8.39 -9.11 9.90
CA PHE A 41 7.33 -10.05 9.53
C PHE A 41 7.84 -11.16 8.60
N SER A 42 7.10 -12.26 8.53
CA SER A 42 7.31 -13.35 7.58
C SER A 42 6.16 -13.43 6.55
N PRO A 43 6.42 -13.81 5.30
CA PRO A 43 5.36 -14.06 4.32
C PRO A 43 4.45 -15.22 4.75
N CYS A 44 3.27 -15.32 4.13
CA CYS A 44 2.36 -16.43 4.36
C CYS A 44 2.96 -17.76 3.87
N ILE A 45 2.92 -18.77 4.74
CA ILE A 45 3.36 -20.15 4.44
C ILE A 45 2.19 -21.11 4.20
N ASP A 46 0.99 -20.60 4.01
CA ASP A 46 -0.25 -21.35 3.77
C ASP A 46 -0.55 -22.45 4.84
N CYS A 47 -0.21 -22.18 6.08
CA CYS A 47 -0.42 -23.14 7.19
C CYS A 47 -1.89 -23.33 7.58
N ARG A 48 -2.83 -22.56 7.01
CA ARG A 48 -4.29 -22.60 7.25
C ARG A 48 -4.75 -22.34 8.69
N GLN A 49 -3.88 -21.94 9.60
CA GLN A 49 -4.30 -21.64 10.99
C GLN A 49 -5.32 -20.51 11.08
N CYS A 50 -5.28 -19.57 10.14
CA CYS A 50 -6.23 -18.45 10.06
C CYS A 50 -7.70 -18.91 9.86
N THR A 51 -7.96 -20.11 9.39
CA THR A 51 -9.33 -20.70 9.36
C THR A 51 -9.92 -20.85 10.75
N LYS A 52 -9.08 -20.90 11.79
CA LYS A 52 -9.45 -20.93 13.21
C LYS A 52 -9.53 -19.53 13.83
N GLY A 53 -9.42 -18.47 13.03
CA GLY A 53 -9.58 -17.08 13.45
C GLY A 53 -8.28 -16.30 13.69
N GLN A 54 -7.11 -16.95 13.73
CA GLN A 54 -5.83 -16.28 14.02
C GLN A 54 -4.71 -16.73 13.09
N CYS A 55 -3.80 -15.81 12.75
CA CYS A 55 -2.57 -16.14 12.06
C CYS A 55 -1.60 -16.85 13.04
N ILE A 56 -0.79 -17.78 12.52
CA ILE A 56 0.25 -18.46 13.32
C ILE A 56 1.35 -17.48 13.74
N TYR A 57 1.61 -16.45 12.94
CA TYR A 57 2.62 -15.44 13.25
C TYR A 57 2.09 -14.43 14.26
N ASN A 58 2.96 -14.02 15.18
CA ASN A 58 2.73 -12.94 16.14
C ASN A 58 3.77 -11.82 15.91
N ASP A 59 3.85 -11.36 14.67
CA ASP A 59 4.77 -10.34 14.20
C ASP A 59 4.11 -8.96 14.11
N GLU A 60 4.87 -7.95 13.70
CA GLU A 60 4.39 -6.58 13.54
C GLU A 60 3.22 -6.49 12.57
N LEU A 61 3.28 -7.22 11.44
CA LEU A 61 2.21 -7.22 10.44
C LEU A 61 0.92 -7.84 10.98
N THR A 62 1.02 -8.90 11.80
CA THR A 62 -0.16 -9.50 12.45
C THR A 62 -0.83 -8.51 13.39
N LYS A 63 -0.06 -7.71 14.15
CA LYS A 63 -0.61 -6.68 15.03
C LYS A 63 -1.37 -5.61 14.25
N VAL A 64 -0.82 -5.14 13.12
CA VAL A 64 -1.50 -4.20 12.21
C VAL A 64 -2.79 -4.80 11.66
N PHE A 65 -2.75 -6.04 11.18
CA PHE A 65 -3.90 -6.69 10.56
C PHE A 65 -5.00 -7.07 11.56
N ASN A 66 -4.65 -7.40 12.80
CA ASN A 66 -5.66 -7.64 13.84
C ASN A 66 -6.47 -6.36 14.15
N ASN A 67 -5.86 -5.20 13.99
CA ASN A 67 -6.46 -3.88 14.21
C ASN A 67 -6.84 -3.17 12.89
N ILE A 68 -7.02 -3.90 11.81
CA ILE A 68 -7.27 -3.30 10.47
C ILE A 68 -8.57 -2.48 10.44
N ASP A 69 -9.53 -2.78 11.28
CA ASP A 69 -10.80 -2.06 11.35
C ASP A 69 -10.73 -0.74 12.13
N ASP A 70 -9.59 -0.44 12.76
CA ASP A 70 -9.32 0.87 13.37
C ASP A 70 -8.99 1.95 12.32
N TYR A 71 -8.65 1.55 11.09
CA TYR A 71 -8.31 2.47 10.03
C TYR A 71 -9.54 2.79 9.16
N ASP A 72 -9.65 4.05 8.77
CA ASP A 72 -10.67 4.54 7.84
C ASP A 72 -10.15 4.50 6.39
N ASN A 73 -8.84 4.69 6.23
CA ASN A 73 -8.17 4.71 4.94
C ASN A 73 -6.98 3.73 4.91
N VAL A 74 -6.73 3.15 3.73
CA VAL A 74 -5.54 2.34 3.45
C VAL A 74 -4.86 2.88 2.20
N ILE A 75 -3.61 3.29 2.31
CA ILE A 75 -2.77 3.73 1.20
C ILE A 75 -1.70 2.67 0.95
N VAL A 76 -1.56 2.24 -0.29
CA VAL A 76 -0.46 1.36 -0.71
C VAL A 76 0.45 2.14 -1.64
N ALA A 77 1.71 2.31 -1.24
CA ALA A 77 2.71 3.04 -2.01
C ALA A 77 3.87 2.10 -2.38
N THR A 78 4.23 2.01 -3.66
CA THR A 78 5.26 1.09 -4.13
C THR A 78 5.99 1.61 -5.36
N PRO A 79 7.32 1.42 -5.46
CA PRO A 79 7.98 1.48 -6.75
C PRO A 79 7.60 0.27 -7.59
N LEU A 80 7.69 0.41 -8.91
CA LEU A 80 7.44 -0.66 -9.87
C LEU A 80 8.74 -1.40 -10.19
N TYR A 81 8.74 -2.72 -10.01
CA TYR A 81 9.79 -3.62 -10.45
C TYR A 81 9.19 -4.58 -11.48
N TYR A 82 9.65 -4.48 -12.74
CA TYR A 82 9.06 -5.25 -13.86
C TYR A 82 7.55 -5.04 -14.00
N ASN A 83 7.09 -3.78 -13.85
CA ASN A 83 5.68 -3.39 -13.86
C ASN A 83 4.82 -4.02 -12.74
N GLN A 84 5.46 -4.56 -11.70
CA GLN A 84 4.79 -5.20 -10.56
C GLN A 84 5.15 -4.49 -9.24
N PRO A 85 4.36 -4.66 -8.18
CA PRO A 85 4.75 -4.28 -6.84
C PRO A 85 6.05 -4.98 -6.42
N THR A 86 6.81 -4.38 -5.51
CA THR A 86 8.04 -5.00 -5.02
C THR A 86 7.78 -6.36 -4.36
N GLY A 87 8.78 -7.26 -4.39
CA GLY A 87 8.66 -8.59 -3.80
C GLY A 87 8.29 -8.57 -2.30
N MET A 88 8.83 -7.61 -1.54
CA MET A 88 8.49 -7.48 -0.12
C MET A 88 7.06 -6.96 0.10
N LEU A 89 6.55 -6.09 -0.78
CA LEU A 89 5.14 -5.73 -0.74
C LEU A 89 4.26 -6.94 -1.08
N MET A 90 4.64 -7.76 -2.05
CA MET A 90 3.94 -9.01 -2.36
C MET A 90 3.95 -9.98 -1.16
N ALA A 91 5.03 -9.99 -0.36
CA ALA A 91 5.07 -10.76 0.89
C ALA A 91 4.03 -10.27 1.92
N ILE A 92 3.89 -8.93 2.11
CA ILE A 92 2.78 -8.37 2.91
C ILE A 92 1.42 -8.80 2.34
N MET A 93 1.24 -8.69 1.02
CA MET A 93 -0.01 -9.03 0.34
C MET A 93 -0.37 -10.51 0.57
N SER A 94 0.61 -11.41 0.57
CA SER A 94 0.37 -12.84 0.85
C SER A 94 -0.27 -13.08 2.24
N ARG A 95 0.02 -12.22 3.21
CA ARG A 95 -0.53 -12.31 4.57
C ARG A 95 -2.01 -11.92 4.66
N THR A 96 -2.55 -11.20 3.65
CA THR A 96 -4.00 -10.89 3.60
C THR A 96 -4.87 -12.13 3.40
N GLN A 97 -4.28 -13.27 3.05
CA GLN A 97 -4.98 -14.58 3.02
C GLN A 97 -5.67 -14.90 4.37
N MET A 98 -5.18 -14.35 5.49
CA MET A 98 -5.83 -14.53 6.78
C MET A 98 -7.28 -14.01 6.78
N PHE A 99 -7.57 -12.91 6.11
CA PHE A 99 -8.93 -12.35 6.03
C PHE A 99 -9.82 -13.19 5.12
N PHE A 100 -9.27 -13.61 3.99
CA PHE A 100 -9.99 -14.47 3.05
C PHE A 100 -10.36 -15.82 3.67
N ASN A 101 -9.42 -16.45 4.37
CA ASN A 101 -9.60 -17.76 4.96
C ASN A 101 -10.46 -17.73 6.25
N SER A 102 -10.35 -16.69 7.08
CA SER A 102 -11.13 -16.56 8.32
C SER A 102 -12.58 -16.15 8.09
N LYS A 103 -12.93 -15.68 6.88
CA LYS A 103 -14.25 -15.12 6.55
C LYS A 103 -14.68 -13.98 7.50
N LYS A 104 -13.72 -13.29 8.10
CA LYS A 104 -13.98 -12.14 8.99
C LYS A 104 -14.66 -11.03 8.20
N SER A 105 -15.79 -10.53 8.69
CA SER A 105 -16.40 -9.32 8.16
C SER A 105 -15.56 -8.11 8.58
N LEU A 106 -15.14 -7.31 7.63
CA LEU A 106 -14.33 -6.11 7.86
C LEU A 106 -15.14 -4.85 7.56
N LYS A 107 -14.86 -3.77 8.32
CA LYS A 107 -15.37 -2.42 8.05
C LYS A 107 -14.98 -1.99 6.63
N LEU A 108 -15.88 -1.31 5.92
CA LEU A 108 -15.55 -0.69 4.64
C LEU A 108 -14.60 0.49 4.85
N LYS A 109 -13.54 0.53 4.05
CA LYS A 109 -12.48 1.55 4.10
C LYS A 109 -12.27 2.19 2.73
N ASN A 110 -11.73 3.40 2.71
CA ASN A 110 -11.26 3.99 1.46
C ASN A 110 -9.82 3.54 1.17
N GLY A 111 -9.51 3.35 -0.10
CA GLY A 111 -8.19 2.93 -0.56
C GLY A 111 -7.58 3.91 -1.54
N TYR A 112 -6.27 4.05 -1.48
CA TYR A 112 -5.50 4.84 -2.43
C TYR A 112 -4.23 4.10 -2.80
N VAL A 113 -3.78 4.27 -4.03
CA VAL A 113 -2.63 3.56 -4.57
C VAL A 113 -1.64 4.57 -5.15
N VAL A 114 -0.39 4.48 -4.71
CA VAL A 114 0.72 5.29 -5.22
C VAL A 114 1.70 4.36 -5.91
N VAL A 115 1.88 4.49 -7.21
CA VAL A 115 2.84 3.73 -8.00
C VAL A 115 3.88 4.64 -8.60
N VAL A 116 5.15 4.24 -8.46
CA VAL A 116 6.30 5.03 -8.87
C VAL A 116 7.19 4.20 -9.77
N GLY A 117 7.50 4.67 -10.94
CA GLY A 117 8.32 3.95 -11.92
C GLY A 117 9.30 4.85 -12.66
N GLY A 118 10.51 4.36 -12.88
CA GLY A 118 11.55 5.05 -13.62
C GLY A 118 11.84 4.34 -14.91
N GLY A 119 11.06 4.48 -15.90
CA GLY A 119 11.33 3.88 -17.20
C GLY A 119 10.57 4.61 -18.28
N ASP A 120 11.10 4.59 -19.47
CA ASP A 120 10.50 5.32 -20.58
C ASP A 120 9.24 4.60 -21.12
N SER A 121 9.24 4.13 -22.35
CA SER A 121 8.06 3.60 -23.04
C SER A 121 7.55 2.23 -22.54
N VAL A 122 8.28 1.52 -21.67
CA VAL A 122 7.92 0.18 -21.20
C VAL A 122 7.31 0.14 -19.79
N VAL A 123 7.34 1.26 -19.06
CA VAL A 123 6.73 1.31 -17.72
C VAL A 123 5.23 1.42 -17.82
N ASN A 124 4.56 0.47 -17.19
CA ASN A 124 3.12 0.38 -17.12
C ASN A 124 2.69 -0.03 -15.70
N SER A 125 1.78 0.73 -15.12
CA SER A 125 1.29 0.47 -13.75
C SER A 125 0.07 -0.43 -13.69
N ALA A 126 -0.60 -0.73 -14.80
CA ALA A 126 -1.90 -1.39 -14.83
C ALA A 126 -1.91 -2.73 -14.10
N ASP A 127 -0.88 -3.56 -14.28
CA ASP A 127 -0.80 -4.86 -13.62
C ASP A 127 -0.56 -4.74 -12.12
N ALA A 128 0.31 -3.81 -11.71
CA ALA A 128 0.54 -3.51 -10.30
C ALA A 128 -0.73 -2.96 -9.62
N GLU A 129 -1.41 -2.01 -10.26
CA GLU A 129 -2.68 -1.45 -9.77
C GLU A 129 -3.75 -2.54 -9.61
N LYS A 130 -3.88 -3.42 -10.61
CA LYS A 130 -4.81 -4.55 -10.55
C LYS A 130 -4.49 -5.49 -9.39
N THR A 131 -3.22 -5.84 -9.21
CA THR A 131 -2.76 -6.71 -8.13
C THR A 131 -3.03 -6.10 -6.76
N ILE A 132 -2.67 -4.82 -6.56
CA ILE A 132 -2.92 -4.08 -5.32
C ILE A 132 -4.43 -3.95 -5.05
N ARG A 133 -5.24 -3.64 -6.08
CA ARG A 133 -6.70 -3.54 -5.95
C ARG A 133 -7.33 -4.85 -5.49
N ILE A 134 -6.88 -6.00 -6.00
CA ILE A 134 -7.37 -7.31 -5.57
C ILE A 134 -7.05 -7.55 -4.09
N MET A 135 -5.84 -7.23 -3.63
CA MET A 135 -5.49 -7.30 -2.21
C MET A 135 -6.40 -6.39 -1.36
N LEU A 136 -6.57 -5.14 -1.77
CA LEU A 136 -7.40 -4.15 -1.06
C LEU A 136 -8.86 -4.59 -0.97
N MET A 137 -9.40 -5.24 -2.01
CA MET A 137 -10.74 -5.85 -1.95
C MET A 137 -10.82 -6.92 -0.85
N GLY A 138 -9.79 -7.74 -0.67
CA GLY A 138 -9.71 -8.72 0.41
C GLY A 138 -9.73 -8.11 1.81
N LEU A 139 -9.36 -6.83 1.94
CA LEU A 139 -9.42 -6.05 3.17
C LEU A 139 -10.71 -5.22 3.32
N ASN A 140 -11.70 -5.42 2.45
CA ASN A 140 -12.91 -4.59 2.31
C ASN A 140 -12.58 -3.10 2.10
N VAL A 141 -11.59 -2.82 1.25
CA VAL A 141 -11.14 -1.48 0.89
C VAL A 141 -11.57 -1.15 -0.54
N LYS A 142 -12.30 -0.05 -0.71
CA LYS A 142 -12.70 0.46 -2.02
C LYS A 142 -11.70 1.51 -2.49
N VAL A 143 -11.00 1.24 -3.59
CA VAL A 143 -10.04 2.19 -4.18
C VAL A 143 -10.78 3.41 -4.71
N LYS A 144 -10.34 4.59 -4.29
CA LYS A 144 -10.91 5.92 -4.58
C LYS A 144 -9.99 6.83 -5.39
N GLY A 145 -8.70 6.52 -5.46
CA GLY A 145 -7.74 7.32 -6.20
C GLY A 145 -6.41 6.62 -6.40
N TYR A 146 -5.67 7.12 -7.37
CA TYR A 146 -4.34 6.65 -7.74
C TYR A 146 -3.41 7.85 -7.87
N VAL A 147 -2.12 7.64 -7.58
CA VAL A 147 -1.01 8.51 -8.00
C VAL A 147 -0.09 7.67 -8.86
N ARG A 148 0.20 8.17 -10.06
CA ARG A 148 1.04 7.51 -11.05
C ARG A 148 2.21 8.40 -11.43
N CYS A 149 3.37 8.17 -10.83
CA CYS A 149 4.60 8.86 -11.18
C CYS A 149 5.51 7.89 -11.95
N LEU A 150 5.40 7.86 -13.27
CA LEU A 150 5.97 6.78 -14.11
C LEU A 150 7.22 7.20 -14.91
N HIS A 151 7.76 8.40 -14.68
CA HIS A 151 8.88 8.95 -15.45
C HIS A 151 10.04 9.40 -14.56
N THR A 152 10.27 8.73 -13.42
CA THR A 152 11.26 9.19 -12.43
C THR A 152 12.72 9.09 -12.90
N SER A 153 12.99 8.43 -14.03
CA SER A 153 14.31 8.47 -14.70
C SER A 153 14.62 9.82 -15.33
N THR A 154 13.61 10.60 -15.70
CA THR A 154 13.75 11.89 -16.42
C THR A 154 13.10 13.06 -15.70
N VAL A 155 12.04 12.82 -14.95
CA VAL A 155 11.29 13.84 -14.21
C VAL A 155 11.26 13.47 -12.74
N LYS A 156 11.77 14.34 -11.87
CA LYS A 156 11.68 14.12 -10.43
C LYS A 156 10.23 14.18 -9.95
N PRO A 157 9.85 13.45 -8.89
CA PRO A 157 8.47 13.44 -8.38
C PRO A 157 7.88 14.83 -8.12
N GLU A 158 8.68 15.75 -7.58
CA GLU A 158 8.25 17.13 -7.30
C GLU A 158 7.91 17.95 -8.55
N ASN A 159 8.38 17.54 -9.72
CA ASN A 159 8.17 18.20 -11.02
C ASN A 159 7.15 17.45 -11.89
N ASP A 160 6.64 16.30 -11.47
CA ASP A 160 5.59 15.56 -12.17
C ASP A 160 4.23 16.19 -11.88
N VAL A 161 3.78 17.06 -12.79
CA VAL A 161 2.56 17.88 -12.63
C VAL A 161 1.31 16.99 -12.46
N GLU A 162 1.20 15.93 -13.27
CA GLU A 162 0.01 15.07 -13.22
C GLU A 162 0.00 14.22 -11.95
N ALA A 163 1.12 13.62 -11.57
CA ALA A 163 1.22 12.85 -10.33
C ALA A 163 0.95 13.71 -9.09
N ASN A 164 1.41 14.98 -9.08
CA ASN A 164 1.12 15.88 -7.97
C ASN A 164 -0.35 16.31 -7.95
N LYS A 165 -1.00 16.50 -9.09
CA LYS A 165 -2.44 16.75 -9.15
C LYS A 165 -3.26 15.56 -8.61
N GLU A 166 -2.93 14.33 -9.03
CA GLU A 166 -3.54 13.11 -8.49
C GLU A 166 -3.32 12.99 -6.97
N LEU A 167 -2.15 13.41 -6.47
CA LEU A 167 -1.85 13.45 -5.04
C LEU A 167 -2.75 14.43 -4.28
N GLU A 168 -2.92 15.66 -4.77
CA GLU A 168 -3.80 16.66 -4.15
C GLU A 168 -5.24 16.15 -4.05
N GLU A 169 -5.75 15.52 -5.11
CA GLU A 169 -7.09 14.89 -5.08
C GLU A 169 -7.24 13.81 -4.00
N ILE A 170 -6.16 13.08 -3.69
CA ILE A 170 -6.16 12.11 -2.59
C ILE A 170 -6.14 12.84 -1.25
N ILE A 171 -5.27 13.83 -1.08
CA ILE A 171 -5.13 14.60 0.16
C ILE A 171 -6.45 15.29 0.54
N GLU A 172 -7.19 15.82 -0.43
CA GLU A 172 -8.49 16.43 -0.18
C GLU A 172 -9.53 15.47 0.39
N ARG A 173 -9.39 14.17 0.10
CA ARG A 173 -10.35 13.12 0.51
C ARG A 173 -9.95 12.40 1.81
N LEU A 174 -8.73 12.63 2.31
CA LEU A 174 -8.26 12.08 3.58
C LEU A 174 -8.65 12.97 4.76
#